data_d65f3c3c3ce0f76342dd64a9e1e8bd46
#
_entry.id   d65f3c3c3ce0f76342dd64a9e1e8bd46
#
_cell.length_a   1.000
_cell.length_b   1.000
_cell.length_c   1.000
_cell.angle_alpha   90.00
_cell.angle_beta   90.00
_cell.angle_gamma   90.00
#
_symmetry.space_group_name_H-M   'P 1'
#
loop_
_entity.id
_entity.type
_entity.pdbx_description
1 polymer ?
#
loop_
_entity_poly.entity_id
_entity_poly.type
_entity_poly.pdbx_seq_one_letter_code
_entity_poly.pdbx_strand_id
1 'polypeptide(L)'
;MKKLITLMVGLLIAVSSNAQIQRPKLVVGLVVDQMRWDYLYYYYNEYGTGGLRRLLNEGFSFENTHINYAPTVTAIGHSSIYTGSVPAITGIAGNYFYQDDKSVYCCADPSVKSVGSDSKEGQMSPHRMLASTIGDELQIATDFRSKVIGVALKDRASILPAGHAADGAYWWDTSAGHFVTSSFYMNSLPKWVEDFNKENHTAPNFDIKSTPEGVTMTFKMAAAAVRNERLGKGKETDMLTVSISPTDIIGHKFSTRGKENHAVYMQLDKDLAEFLNMLDKEVGRDNYLLFLTAAHGAAHNYNYMREHRIPAGAWNYKETVKSLNDHLQQKFGIAPVMGEDNYQLFLNDSTINAAGLKKQDVIDASIDYLKQDPQFLYVFDEEKVTNVTMPEWIKERMENGYFRGRSGEIGVVTRPQFFGGSESPQFRGTQHGQPFPYDTHIPFLLFGWNVKHGSSNVETHIVDIAPTICAMLHIQMPNGCVGTARY
;
A
#
# COMPACT_ATOMS: atom_id res chain seq x y z
N MET A 1 -27.92 1.14 -60.94
CA MET A 1 -26.59 0.81 -60.43
C MET A 1 -25.93 1.98 -59.67
N LYS A 2 -25.76 3.20 -60.21
CA LYS A 2 -25.11 4.33 -59.49
C LYS A 2 -25.81 4.68 -58.15
N LYS A 3 -27.14 4.71 -58.07
CA LYS A 3 -27.88 4.98 -56.81
C LYS A 3 -27.74 3.89 -55.78
N LEU A 4 -27.59 2.60 -56.18
CA LEU A 4 -27.37 1.48 -55.26
C LEU A 4 -25.97 1.50 -54.71
N ILE A 5 -24.96 1.87 -55.46
CA ILE A 5 -23.56 2.02 -55.06
C ILE A 5 -23.43 3.19 -54.07
N THR A 6 -24.13 4.31 -54.31
CA THR A 6 -24.14 5.45 -53.39
C THR A 6 -24.79 5.09 -52.03
N LEU A 7 -25.83 4.29 -52.04
CA LEU A 7 -26.48 3.81 -50.83
C LEU A 7 -25.60 2.81 -50.04
N MET A 8 -24.89 1.90 -50.74
CA MET A 8 -23.93 0.98 -50.11
C MET A 8 -22.70 1.69 -49.51
N VAL A 9 -22.18 2.70 -50.22
CA VAL A 9 -21.06 3.52 -49.68
C VAL A 9 -21.52 4.37 -48.50
N GLY A 10 -22.73 4.90 -48.53
CA GLY A 10 -23.34 5.60 -47.39
C GLY A 10 -23.58 4.68 -46.17
N LEU A 11 -24.01 3.43 -46.40
CA LEU A 11 -24.15 2.42 -45.33
C LEU A 11 -22.80 1.95 -44.78
N LEU A 12 -21.76 1.80 -45.61
CA LEU A 12 -20.42 1.46 -45.17
C LEU A 12 -19.76 2.60 -44.34
N ILE A 13 -20.05 3.85 -44.67
CA ILE A 13 -19.56 5.00 -43.88
C ILE A 13 -20.35 5.13 -42.56
N ALA A 14 -21.64 4.78 -42.55
CA ALA A 14 -22.42 4.77 -41.31
C ALA A 14 -22.06 3.62 -40.36
N VAL A 15 -21.55 2.49 -40.87
CA VAL A 15 -21.06 1.35 -40.07
C VAL A 15 -19.62 1.54 -39.59
N SER A 16 -18.86 2.45 -40.18
CA SER A 16 -17.55 2.89 -39.67
C SER A 16 -17.64 3.88 -38.47
N SER A 17 -18.87 4.07 -37.93
CA SER A 17 -19.05 4.88 -36.73
C SER A 17 -18.48 4.15 -35.50
N ASN A 18 -17.23 4.47 -35.21
CA ASN A 18 -16.66 4.48 -33.86
C ASN A 18 -17.01 3.27 -32.98
N ALA A 19 -16.28 2.18 -33.14
CA ALA A 19 -16.01 1.30 -32.02
C ALA A 19 -15.12 2.07 -31.02
N GLN A 20 -15.71 3.10 -30.39
CA GLN A 20 -15.02 3.78 -29.30
C GLN A 20 -14.87 2.78 -28.16
N ILE A 21 -13.64 2.52 -27.75
CA ILE A 21 -13.35 1.71 -26.57
C ILE A 21 -14.16 2.30 -25.41
N GLN A 22 -15.10 1.49 -24.88
CA GLN A 22 -15.86 1.92 -23.72
C GLN A 22 -14.99 1.82 -22.49
N ARG A 23 -14.93 2.89 -21.70
CA ARG A 23 -14.22 2.98 -20.43
C ARG A 23 -15.12 3.61 -19.38
N PRO A 24 -14.91 3.32 -18.08
CA PRO A 24 -15.58 4.06 -17.02
C PRO A 24 -15.17 5.54 -17.10
N LYS A 25 -16.02 6.41 -16.55
CA LYS A 25 -15.68 7.84 -16.43
C LYS A 25 -14.68 8.11 -15.31
N LEU A 26 -14.70 7.25 -14.28
CA LEU A 26 -13.83 7.37 -13.12
C LEU A 26 -13.38 5.98 -12.66
N VAL A 27 -12.11 5.82 -12.34
CA VAL A 27 -11.59 4.69 -11.57
C VAL A 27 -11.34 5.16 -10.15
N VAL A 28 -11.84 4.42 -9.16
CA VAL A 28 -11.60 4.67 -7.74
C VAL A 28 -10.83 3.49 -7.16
N GLY A 29 -9.59 3.70 -6.75
CA GLY A 29 -8.82 2.73 -5.99
C GLY A 29 -8.95 3.02 -4.50
N LEU A 30 -9.58 2.13 -3.74
CA LEU A 30 -9.75 2.26 -2.30
C LEU A 30 -8.87 1.23 -1.59
N VAL A 31 -7.85 1.70 -0.89
CA VAL A 31 -6.97 0.86 -0.06
C VAL A 31 -7.32 1.07 1.40
N VAL A 32 -7.67 0.00 2.10
CA VAL A 32 -7.89 0.02 3.56
C VAL A 32 -6.65 -0.56 4.23
N ASP A 33 -5.81 0.31 4.80
CA ASP A 33 -4.52 -0.07 5.37
C ASP A 33 -4.70 -1.04 6.53
N GLN A 34 -3.92 -2.14 6.58
CA GLN A 34 -3.98 -3.22 7.57
C GLN A 34 -5.31 -4.01 7.56
N MET A 35 -6.07 -3.99 6.46
CA MET A 35 -7.31 -4.75 6.38
C MET A 35 -7.03 -6.22 6.05
N ARG A 36 -7.26 -7.10 7.02
CA ARG A 36 -7.31 -8.55 6.82
C ARG A 36 -8.53 -8.93 5.97
N TRP A 37 -8.38 -9.96 5.12
CA TRP A 37 -9.51 -10.49 4.35
C TRP A 37 -10.68 -10.92 5.24
N ASP A 38 -10.40 -11.55 6.41
CA ASP A 38 -11.43 -12.07 7.31
C ASP A 38 -12.31 -10.97 7.94
N TYR A 39 -11.91 -9.69 7.91
CA TYR A 39 -12.76 -8.60 8.41
C TYR A 39 -14.01 -8.37 7.56
N LEU A 40 -14.01 -8.75 6.28
CA LEU A 40 -15.20 -8.72 5.44
C LEU A 40 -16.34 -9.58 6.02
N TYR A 41 -15.97 -10.70 6.63
CA TYR A 41 -16.91 -11.70 7.15
C TYR A 41 -17.06 -11.65 8.67
N TYR A 42 -16.00 -11.32 9.39
CA TYR A 42 -16.01 -11.24 10.85
C TYR A 42 -17.02 -10.20 11.36
N TYR A 43 -17.12 -9.06 10.70
CA TYR A 43 -18.06 -7.99 11.03
C TYR A 43 -19.29 -7.95 10.11
N TYR A 44 -19.49 -8.94 9.24
CA TYR A 44 -20.51 -8.91 8.18
C TYR A 44 -21.91 -8.54 8.70
N ASN A 45 -22.35 -9.12 9.82
CA ASN A 45 -23.67 -8.89 10.36
C ASN A 45 -23.85 -7.51 11.03
N GLU A 46 -22.76 -6.82 11.29
CA GLU A 46 -22.76 -5.50 11.93
C GLU A 46 -22.64 -4.38 10.88
N TYR A 47 -22.10 -4.66 9.70
CA TYR A 47 -22.06 -3.71 8.60
C TYR A 47 -23.45 -3.35 8.10
N GLY A 48 -23.63 -2.08 7.75
CA GLY A 48 -24.83 -1.60 7.03
C GLY A 48 -24.91 -2.16 5.62
N THR A 49 -26.06 -1.99 4.97
CA THR A 49 -26.29 -2.51 3.62
C THR A 49 -25.64 -1.66 2.52
N GLY A 50 -25.20 -0.46 2.82
CA GLY A 50 -24.73 0.52 1.82
C GLY A 50 -23.20 0.59 1.64
N GLY A 51 -22.42 0.01 2.56
CA GLY A 51 -20.96 0.04 2.57
C GLY A 51 -20.31 -1.25 2.10
N LEU A 52 -19.55 -1.90 2.97
CA LEU A 52 -18.83 -3.15 2.64
C LEU A 52 -19.76 -4.27 2.17
N ARG A 53 -20.93 -4.40 2.81
CA ARG A 53 -21.93 -5.39 2.34
C ARG A 53 -22.45 -5.09 0.93
N ARG A 54 -22.57 -3.83 0.53
CA ARG A 54 -22.96 -3.47 -0.84
C ARG A 54 -21.91 -3.93 -1.84
N LEU A 55 -20.61 -3.73 -1.53
CA LEU A 55 -19.52 -4.20 -2.39
C LEU A 55 -19.53 -5.73 -2.54
N LEU A 56 -19.76 -6.47 -1.45
CA LEU A 56 -19.84 -7.93 -1.47
C LEU A 56 -21.07 -8.45 -2.21
N ASN A 57 -22.22 -7.81 -2.05
CA ASN A 57 -23.49 -8.31 -2.59
C ASN A 57 -23.76 -7.89 -4.05
N GLU A 58 -23.07 -6.88 -4.55
CA GLU A 58 -23.29 -6.33 -5.90
C GLU A 58 -22.02 -6.37 -6.75
N GLY A 59 -20.84 -6.51 -6.15
CA GLY A 59 -19.54 -6.55 -6.81
C GLY A 59 -19.03 -7.97 -7.08
N PHE A 60 -17.75 -8.06 -7.43
CA PHE A 60 -17.01 -9.32 -7.60
C PHE A 60 -15.91 -9.43 -6.57
N SER A 61 -15.83 -10.55 -5.84
CA SER A 61 -14.87 -10.80 -4.77
C SER A 61 -13.85 -11.86 -5.18
N PHE A 62 -12.55 -11.51 -5.06
CA PHE A 62 -11.45 -12.46 -5.16
C PHE A 62 -11.10 -12.94 -3.75
N GLU A 63 -11.64 -14.10 -3.38
CA GLU A 63 -11.60 -14.61 -2.01
C GLU A 63 -10.22 -15.12 -1.56
N ASN A 64 -9.32 -15.37 -2.48
CA ASN A 64 -8.01 -15.96 -2.25
C ASN A 64 -6.89 -15.06 -2.79
N THR A 65 -6.86 -13.80 -2.31
CA THR A 65 -5.87 -12.81 -2.73
C THR A 65 -4.76 -12.67 -1.69
N HIS A 66 -3.52 -12.90 -2.11
CA HIS A 66 -2.35 -12.88 -1.25
C HIS A 66 -1.27 -11.90 -1.72
N ILE A 67 -0.50 -11.39 -0.77
CA ILE A 67 0.75 -10.71 -1.04
C ILE A 67 1.82 -11.75 -1.34
N ASN A 68 2.52 -11.58 -2.45
CA ASN A 68 3.55 -12.51 -2.94
C ASN A 68 4.99 -12.02 -2.72
N TYR A 69 5.19 -11.16 -1.73
CA TYR A 69 6.50 -10.67 -1.26
C TYR A 69 6.50 -10.50 0.26
N ALA A 70 7.67 -10.29 0.84
CA ALA A 70 7.89 -9.77 2.18
C ALA A 70 9.07 -8.77 2.12
N PRO A 71 9.08 -7.76 2.99
CA PRO A 71 8.16 -7.48 4.11
C PRO A 71 6.82 -6.92 3.65
N THR A 72 5.77 -7.23 4.42
CA THR A 72 4.39 -6.76 4.16
C THR A 72 4.14 -5.45 4.91
N VAL A 73 4.52 -4.32 4.31
CA VAL A 73 4.44 -2.99 4.92
C VAL A 73 3.78 -1.97 4.00
N THR A 74 3.31 -0.86 4.58
CA THR A 74 2.45 0.14 3.93
C THR A 74 3.00 0.64 2.59
N ALA A 75 4.26 1.09 2.54
CA ALA A 75 4.82 1.66 1.30
C ALA A 75 4.89 0.64 0.17
N ILE A 76 5.31 -0.59 0.49
CA ILE A 76 5.38 -1.68 -0.48
C ILE A 76 3.99 -2.04 -0.98
N GLY A 77 3.01 -2.24 -0.07
CA GLY A 77 1.64 -2.59 -0.44
C GLY A 77 1.03 -1.56 -1.39
N HIS A 78 1.12 -0.28 -1.04
CA HIS A 78 0.59 0.78 -1.89
C HIS A 78 1.28 0.86 -3.25
N SER A 79 2.61 0.74 -3.32
CA SER A 79 3.31 0.72 -4.61
C SER A 79 2.92 -0.52 -5.44
N SER A 80 2.88 -1.71 -4.83
CA SER A 80 2.58 -2.96 -5.55
C SER A 80 1.17 -3.03 -6.12
N ILE A 81 0.15 -2.51 -5.39
CA ILE A 81 -1.23 -2.43 -5.88
C ILE A 81 -1.31 -1.66 -7.20
N TYR A 82 -0.62 -0.52 -7.29
CA TYR A 82 -0.77 0.39 -8.42
C TYR A 82 0.27 0.19 -9.52
N THR A 83 1.40 -0.44 -9.23
CA THR A 83 2.41 -0.80 -10.25
C THR A 83 2.23 -2.22 -10.80
N GLY A 84 1.47 -3.08 -10.12
CA GLY A 84 1.42 -4.50 -10.45
C GLY A 84 2.76 -5.21 -10.28
N SER A 85 3.65 -4.69 -9.44
CA SER A 85 5.03 -5.12 -9.33
C SER A 85 5.45 -5.38 -7.87
N VAL A 86 6.62 -5.95 -7.71
CA VAL A 86 7.21 -6.35 -6.43
C VAL A 86 8.36 -5.42 -6.04
N PRO A 87 8.75 -5.36 -4.74
CA PRO A 87 9.87 -4.56 -4.26
C PRO A 87 11.15 -4.71 -5.07
N ALA A 88 11.49 -5.93 -5.47
CA ALA A 88 12.67 -6.25 -6.30
C ALA A 88 12.76 -5.45 -7.61
N ILE A 89 11.65 -4.88 -8.07
CA ILE A 89 11.56 -4.09 -9.31
C ILE A 89 11.23 -2.64 -8.99
N THR A 90 10.23 -2.38 -8.10
CA THR A 90 9.80 -1.02 -7.79
C THR A 90 10.86 -0.23 -7.04
N GLY A 91 11.79 -0.90 -6.36
CA GLY A 91 12.77 -0.29 -5.49
C GLY A 91 12.22 0.26 -4.17
N ILE A 92 10.92 0.12 -3.92
CA ILE A 92 10.32 0.44 -2.62
C ILE A 92 10.50 -0.78 -1.71
N ALA A 93 11.64 -0.83 -1.00
CA ALA A 93 12.02 -1.98 -0.18
C ALA A 93 11.44 -1.95 1.24
N GLY A 94 10.80 -0.85 1.64
CA GLY A 94 10.21 -0.67 2.96
C GLY A 94 9.61 0.72 3.12
N ASN A 95 9.06 1.02 4.32
CA ASN A 95 8.75 2.39 4.70
C ASN A 95 10.03 3.21 4.87
N TYR A 96 11.02 2.58 5.49
CA TYR A 96 12.41 3.01 5.56
C TYR A 96 13.30 1.91 5.01
N PHE A 97 14.45 2.28 4.51
CA PHE A 97 15.51 1.38 4.07
C PHE A 97 16.86 2.12 4.16
N TYR A 98 17.96 1.41 3.99
CA TYR A 98 19.28 2.05 4.03
C TYR A 98 19.83 2.19 2.60
N GLN A 99 20.42 3.35 2.34
CA GLN A 99 21.11 3.63 1.10
C GLN A 99 22.37 4.45 1.44
N ASP A 100 23.54 4.01 0.98
CA ASP A 100 24.83 4.62 1.29
C ASP A 100 25.05 4.80 2.81
N ASP A 101 24.84 3.73 3.59
CA ASP A 101 24.97 3.68 5.06
C ASP A 101 24.02 4.66 5.81
N LYS A 102 22.95 5.12 5.18
CA LYS A 102 21.98 6.06 5.78
C LYS A 102 20.57 5.53 5.69
N SER A 103 19.82 5.68 6.78
CA SER A 103 18.39 5.42 6.78
C SER A 103 17.67 6.46 5.91
N VAL A 104 16.84 6.00 4.99
CA VAL A 104 16.09 6.80 4.02
C VAL A 104 14.62 6.44 4.10
N TYR A 105 13.76 7.45 4.19
CA TYR A 105 12.31 7.26 4.08
C TYR A 105 11.88 7.16 2.61
N CYS A 106 10.97 6.25 2.30
CA CYS A 106 10.60 5.88 0.92
C CYS A 106 10.12 7.04 0.03
N CYS A 107 9.48 8.05 0.60
CA CYS A 107 9.00 9.23 -0.13
C CYS A 107 9.80 10.51 0.13
N ALA A 108 10.79 10.50 1.05
CA ALA A 108 11.56 11.71 1.38
C ALA A 108 12.28 12.27 0.14
N ASP A 109 12.04 13.54 -0.14
CA ASP A 109 12.64 14.26 -1.25
C ASP A 109 13.03 15.69 -0.83
N PRO A 110 14.30 15.91 -0.47
CA PRO A 110 14.76 17.24 -0.06
C PRO A 110 14.83 18.26 -1.22
N SER A 111 14.67 17.82 -2.46
CA SER A 111 14.68 18.70 -3.64
C SER A 111 13.36 19.46 -3.84
N VAL A 112 12.27 19.00 -3.19
CA VAL A 112 10.94 19.61 -3.24
C VAL A 112 10.62 20.37 -1.97
N LYS A 113 9.59 21.23 -2.03
CA LYS A 113 9.12 22.05 -0.91
C LYS A 113 7.73 21.61 -0.49
N SER A 114 7.43 21.83 0.79
CA SER A 114 6.05 21.72 1.28
C SER A 114 5.18 22.80 0.65
N VAL A 115 3.97 22.42 0.28
CA VAL A 115 2.93 23.32 -0.25
C VAL A 115 1.70 23.17 0.63
N GLY A 116 1.32 24.28 1.29
CA GLY A 116 0.20 24.34 2.22
C GLY A 116 0.60 24.45 3.68
N SER A 117 1.87 24.22 4.05
CA SER A 117 2.40 24.46 5.40
C SER A 117 3.88 24.83 5.37
N ASP A 118 4.39 25.36 6.49
CA ASP A 118 5.80 25.67 6.68
C ASP A 118 6.61 24.48 7.23
N SER A 119 5.97 23.33 7.45
CA SER A 119 6.62 22.12 7.94
C SER A 119 7.44 21.42 6.84
N LYS A 120 8.18 20.37 7.22
CA LYS A 120 8.87 19.48 6.26
C LYS A 120 7.99 18.32 5.77
N GLU A 121 6.76 18.19 6.26
CA GLU A 121 5.86 17.07 5.92
C GLU A 121 5.49 17.01 4.43
N GLY A 122 5.63 18.11 3.70
CA GLY A 122 5.45 18.16 2.24
C GLY A 122 6.73 17.96 1.43
N GLN A 123 7.90 17.71 2.04
CA GLN A 123 9.15 17.42 1.31
C GLN A 123 9.18 15.96 0.87
N MET A 124 8.18 15.55 0.09
CA MET A 124 7.92 14.18 -0.32
C MET A 124 7.59 14.11 -1.82
N SER A 125 8.02 13.01 -2.47
CA SER A 125 7.69 12.72 -3.87
C SER A 125 7.79 11.21 -4.15
N PRO A 126 7.30 10.72 -5.31
CA PRO A 126 7.43 9.32 -5.70
C PRO A 126 8.81 8.98 -6.31
N HIS A 127 9.79 9.89 -6.32
CA HIS A 127 11.04 9.77 -7.10
C HIS A 127 11.86 8.49 -6.85
N ARG A 128 11.66 7.81 -5.70
CA ARG A 128 12.34 6.53 -5.41
C ARG A 128 11.61 5.31 -5.96
N MET A 129 10.38 5.45 -6.38
CA MET A 129 9.64 4.38 -7.06
C MET A 129 10.08 4.31 -8.52
N LEU A 130 10.58 3.13 -8.94
CA LEU A 130 11.22 2.94 -10.24
C LEU A 130 10.28 2.41 -11.32
N ALA A 131 9.01 2.21 -10.99
CA ALA A 131 7.99 1.70 -11.90
C ALA A 131 6.85 2.70 -12.06
N SER A 132 6.23 2.74 -13.25
CA SER A 132 4.99 3.48 -13.48
C SER A 132 3.80 2.85 -12.75
N THR A 133 2.74 3.63 -12.55
CA THR A 133 1.48 3.20 -11.94
C THR A 133 0.36 3.09 -12.97
N ILE A 134 -0.80 2.54 -12.56
CA ILE A 134 -2.04 2.59 -13.35
C ILE A 134 -2.35 4.05 -13.77
N GLY A 135 -2.17 5.01 -12.84
CA GLY A 135 -2.41 6.43 -13.09
C GLY A 135 -1.44 7.00 -14.13
N ASP A 136 -0.16 6.64 -14.06
CA ASP A 136 0.84 7.04 -15.06
C ASP A 136 0.49 6.51 -16.46
N GLU A 137 0.12 5.22 -16.56
CA GLU A 137 -0.27 4.62 -17.84
C GLU A 137 -1.58 5.20 -18.38
N LEU A 138 -2.52 5.56 -17.49
CA LEU A 138 -3.75 6.25 -17.89
C LEU A 138 -3.46 7.63 -18.44
N GLN A 139 -2.55 8.39 -17.84
CA GLN A 139 -2.09 9.67 -18.35
C GLN A 139 -1.47 9.52 -19.74
N ILE A 140 -0.57 8.55 -19.92
CA ILE A 140 0.04 8.26 -21.24
C ILE A 140 -1.03 7.88 -22.27
N ALA A 141 -1.95 6.99 -21.92
CA ALA A 141 -3.00 6.50 -22.82
C ALA A 141 -4.01 7.57 -23.26
N THR A 142 -4.06 8.69 -22.55
CA THR A 142 -4.96 9.81 -22.83
C THR A 142 -4.25 11.08 -23.24
N ASP A 143 -2.96 11.03 -23.57
CA ASP A 143 -2.10 12.19 -23.84
C ASP A 143 -2.20 13.26 -22.74
N PHE A 144 -2.14 12.82 -21.46
CA PHE A 144 -2.22 13.66 -20.27
C PHE A 144 -3.50 14.51 -20.17
N ARG A 145 -4.64 13.96 -20.67
CA ARG A 145 -5.97 14.60 -20.55
C ARG A 145 -6.82 14.05 -19.41
N SER A 146 -6.45 12.89 -18.86
CA SER A 146 -7.03 12.36 -17.63
C SER A 146 -6.58 13.17 -16.42
N LYS A 147 -7.36 13.12 -15.35
CA LYS A 147 -6.96 13.61 -14.04
C LYS A 147 -6.67 12.44 -13.11
N VAL A 148 -5.53 12.49 -12.43
CA VAL A 148 -5.13 11.49 -11.43
C VAL A 148 -4.88 12.20 -10.11
N ILE A 149 -5.67 11.86 -9.08
CA ILE A 149 -5.61 12.50 -7.77
C ILE A 149 -5.44 11.43 -6.67
N GLY A 150 -4.49 11.65 -5.76
CA GLY A 150 -4.26 10.81 -4.59
C GLY A 150 -4.71 11.48 -3.28
N VAL A 151 -5.36 10.73 -2.38
CA VAL A 151 -5.81 11.22 -1.08
C VAL A 151 -5.55 10.17 0.01
N ALA A 152 -4.83 10.54 1.05
CA ALA A 152 -4.65 9.73 2.25
C ALA A 152 -4.24 10.61 3.45
N LEU A 153 -4.25 10.07 4.66
CA LEU A 153 -3.64 10.76 5.80
C LEU A 153 -2.13 10.50 5.91
N LYS A 154 -1.64 9.34 5.43
CA LYS A 154 -0.20 9.07 5.29
C LYS A 154 0.29 9.52 3.92
N ASP A 155 1.42 10.23 3.86
CA ASP A 155 2.06 10.70 2.62
C ASP A 155 2.29 9.57 1.61
N ARG A 156 3.00 8.50 2.00
CA ARG A 156 3.30 7.34 1.15
C ARG A 156 2.06 6.65 0.59
N ALA A 157 0.95 6.68 1.34
CA ALA A 157 -0.31 6.09 0.94
C ALA A 157 -1.13 6.97 -0.04
N SER A 158 -0.76 8.23 -0.18
CA SER A 158 -1.27 9.15 -1.20
C SER A 158 -0.36 9.20 -2.43
N ILE A 159 0.94 9.35 -2.21
CA ILE A 159 1.97 9.61 -3.22
C ILE A 159 2.22 8.38 -4.11
N LEU A 160 2.49 7.21 -3.50
CA LEU A 160 2.85 6.01 -4.26
C LEU A 160 1.71 5.50 -5.16
N PRO A 161 0.42 5.50 -4.71
CA PRO A 161 -0.72 5.22 -5.58
C PRO A 161 -0.93 6.22 -6.71
N ALA A 162 -0.75 7.51 -6.44
CA ALA A 162 -0.91 8.56 -7.43
C ALA A 162 0.12 8.45 -8.57
N GLY A 163 1.36 8.06 -8.23
CA GLY A 163 2.42 7.89 -9.21
C GLY A 163 3.15 9.18 -9.58
N HIS A 164 3.86 9.14 -10.71
CA HIS A 164 4.76 10.22 -11.15
C HIS A 164 4.04 11.31 -11.94
N ALA A 165 3.01 10.93 -12.69
CA ALA A 165 2.30 11.82 -13.61
C ALA A 165 0.94 12.33 -13.06
N ALA A 166 0.72 12.22 -11.74
CA ALA A 166 -0.52 12.66 -11.12
C ALA A 166 -0.65 14.18 -11.14
N ASP A 167 -1.90 14.67 -11.26
CA ASP A 167 -2.24 16.09 -11.16
C ASP A 167 -2.15 16.60 -9.72
N GLY A 168 -2.27 15.69 -8.72
CA GLY A 168 -2.10 16.03 -7.33
C GLY A 168 -2.13 14.81 -6.42
N ALA A 169 -1.42 14.90 -5.30
CA ALA A 169 -1.51 14.00 -4.19
C ALA A 169 -1.58 14.83 -2.89
N TYR A 170 -2.53 14.51 -2.03
CA TYR A 170 -2.78 15.25 -0.81
C TYR A 170 -2.68 14.33 0.41
N TRP A 171 -1.97 14.79 1.45
CA TRP A 171 -1.81 14.05 2.69
C TRP A 171 -1.85 14.96 3.90
N TRP A 172 -2.01 14.38 5.08
CA TRP A 172 -2.24 15.13 6.29
C TRP A 172 -0.93 15.53 6.98
N ASP A 173 -0.72 16.81 7.15
CA ASP A 173 0.30 17.36 8.04
C ASP A 173 -0.24 17.44 9.47
N THR A 174 0.21 16.56 10.34
CA THR A 174 -0.24 16.53 11.74
C THR A 174 0.20 17.78 12.51
N SER A 175 1.34 18.37 12.16
CA SER A 175 1.83 19.58 12.82
C SER A 175 1.01 20.83 12.48
N ALA A 176 0.49 20.88 11.26
CA ALA A 176 -0.38 21.95 10.77
C ALA A 176 -1.88 21.67 11.03
N GLY A 177 -2.26 20.40 11.14
CA GLY A 177 -3.64 19.99 11.36
C GLY A 177 -4.54 20.09 10.12
N HIS A 178 -3.98 19.94 8.92
CA HIS A 178 -4.71 20.00 7.65
C HIS A 178 -3.96 19.28 6.51
N PHE A 179 -4.60 19.18 5.32
CA PHE A 179 -3.99 18.57 4.14
C PHE A 179 -2.95 19.48 3.49
N VAL A 180 -1.88 18.87 3.03
CA VAL A 180 -0.77 19.49 2.30
C VAL A 180 -0.43 18.69 1.05
N THR A 181 0.46 19.24 0.24
CA THR A 181 1.10 18.55 -0.89
C THR A 181 2.57 18.97 -1.00
N SER A 182 3.22 18.66 -2.10
CA SER A 182 4.59 19.09 -2.38
C SER A 182 4.71 19.85 -3.69
N SER A 183 5.81 20.58 -3.83
CA SER A 183 6.14 21.26 -5.10
C SER A 183 6.47 20.29 -6.24
N PHE A 184 6.50 18.97 -5.98
CA PHE A 184 6.53 17.96 -7.04
C PHE A 184 5.26 18.01 -7.89
N TYR A 185 4.09 18.18 -7.25
CA TYR A 185 2.80 18.19 -7.94
C TYR A 185 2.36 19.63 -8.34
N MET A 186 2.54 20.60 -7.46
CA MET A 186 2.06 21.96 -7.68
C MET A 186 2.80 22.99 -6.83
N ASN A 187 2.78 24.25 -7.26
CA ASN A 187 3.46 25.35 -6.55
C ASN A 187 2.60 26.04 -5.48
N SER A 188 1.28 25.85 -5.52
CA SER A 188 0.32 26.37 -4.53
C SER A 188 -0.88 25.45 -4.42
N LEU A 189 -1.51 25.39 -3.25
CA LEU A 189 -2.76 24.64 -3.09
C LEU A 189 -3.85 25.23 -4.00
N PRO A 190 -4.67 24.39 -4.66
CA PRO A 190 -5.88 24.84 -5.31
C PRO A 190 -6.83 25.52 -4.30
N LYS A 191 -7.56 26.52 -4.74
CA LYS A 191 -8.50 27.27 -3.89
C LYS A 191 -9.45 26.35 -3.10
N TRP A 192 -9.94 25.30 -3.73
CA TRP A 192 -10.85 24.37 -3.07
C TRP A 192 -10.19 23.58 -1.92
N VAL A 193 -8.87 23.30 -2.01
CA VAL A 193 -8.12 22.66 -0.91
C VAL A 193 -7.92 23.64 0.24
N GLU A 194 -7.59 24.91 -0.06
CA GLU A 194 -7.50 25.94 0.96
C GLU A 194 -8.82 26.13 1.69
N ASP A 195 -9.95 26.16 0.97
CA ASP A 195 -11.28 26.29 1.56
C ASP A 195 -11.66 25.04 2.36
N PHE A 196 -11.36 23.84 1.84
CA PHE A 196 -11.52 22.59 2.57
C PHE A 196 -10.75 22.59 3.90
N ASN A 197 -9.48 23.00 3.87
CA ASN A 197 -8.63 23.07 5.06
C ASN A 197 -9.13 24.07 6.10
N LYS A 198 -9.74 25.20 5.69
CA LYS A 198 -10.36 26.15 6.61
C LYS A 198 -11.54 25.57 7.37
N GLU A 199 -12.33 24.72 6.71
CA GLU A 199 -13.54 24.12 7.28
C GLU A 199 -13.26 22.80 8.03
N ASN A 200 -12.20 22.07 7.63
CA ASN A 200 -11.90 20.72 8.07
C ASN A 200 -10.46 20.60 8.58
N HIS A 201 -10.11 21.34 9.62
CA HIS A 201 -8.82 21.27 10.29
C HIS A 201 -8.95 20.73 11.71
N THR A 202 -7.83 20.30 12.26
CA THR A 202 -7.71 19.96 13.69
C THR A 202 -6.80 20.94 14.42
N ALA A 203 -6.76 20.86 15.73
CA ALA A 203 -5.68 21.50 16.47
C ALA A 203 -4.32 20.97 15.99
N PRO A 204 -3.28 21.82 15.92
CA PRO A 204 -1.93 21.39 15.61
C PRO A 204 -1.49 20.23 16.53
N ASN A 205 -0.81 19.23 15.94
CA ASN A 205 -0.34 18.02 16.61
C ASN A 205 -1.44 17.08 17.15
N PHE A 206 -2.70 17.29 16.77
CA PHE A 206 -3.74 16.31 17.06
C PHE A 206 -3.59 15.10 16.12
N ASP A 207 -3.45 13.91 16.70
CA ASP A 207 -3.23 12.67 15.94
C ASP A 207 -4.56 12.09 15.42
N ILE A 208 -5.14 12.74 14.42
CA ILE A 208 -6.37 12.27 13.76
C ILE A 208 -6.21 10.88 13.13
N LYS A 209 -4.98 10.50 12.76
CA LYS A 209 -4.66 9.18 12.18
C LYS A 209 -4.98 8.04 13.15
N SER A 210 -5.04 8.33 14.45
CA SER A 210 -5.32 7.36 15.52
C SER A 210 -6.79 7.33 15.95
N THR A 211 -7.68 7.94 15.19
CA THR A 211 -9.10 8.07 15.53
C THR A 211 -9.99 7.65 14.36
N PRO A 212 -11.23 7.17 14.62
CA PRO A 212 -12.19 6.88 13.55
C PRO A 212 -12.54 8.10 12.69
N GLU A 213 -12.47 9.32 13.26
CA GLU A 213 -12.69 10.58 12.54
C GLU A 213 -11.72 10.79 11.38
N GLY A 214 -10.52 10.17 11.46
CA GLY A 214 -9.57 10.17 10.35
C GLY A 214 -10.11 9.46 9.11
N VAL A 215 -10.96 8.45 9.27
CA VAL A 215 -11.66 7.79 8.14
C VAL A 215 -12.60 8.79 7.48
N THR A 216 -13.43 9.45 8.29
CA THR A 216 -14.38 10.48 7.81
C THR A 216 -13.64 11.63 7.11
N MET A 217 -12.53 12.09 7.67
CA MET A 217 -11.72 13.16 7.07
C MET A 217 -11.17 12.76 5.70
N THR A 218 -10.70 11.52 5.56
CA THR A 218 -10.19 11.00 4.29
C THR A 218 -11.29 10.97 3.23
N PHE A 219 -12.47 10.43 3.54
CA PHE A 219 -13.59 10.40 2.59
C PHE A 219 -14.14 11.77 2.26
N LYS A 220 -14.17 12.71 3.21
CA LYS A 220 -14.54 14.12 2.95
C LYS A 220 -13.60 14.75 1.92
N MET A 221 -12.28 14.58 2.10
CA MET A 221 -11.28 15.10 1.16
C MET A 221 -11.41 14.44 -0.22
N ALA A 222 -11.61 13.14 -0.27
CA ALA A 222 -11.85 12.39 -1.51
C ALA A 222 -13.12 12.89 -2.23
N ALA A 223 -14.22 13.09 -1.51
CA ALA A 223 -15.46 13.63 -2.07
C ALA A 223 -15.30 15.08 -2.55
N ALA A 224 -14.52 15.90 -1.84
CA ALA A 224 -14.19 17.25 -2.26
C ALA A 224 -13.38 17.25 -3.55
N ALA A 225 -12.39 16.34 -3.70
CA ALA A 225 -11.63 16.15 -4.93
C ALA A 225 -12.55 15.77 -6.11
N VAL A 226 -13.44 14.79 -5.94
CA VAL A 226 -14.41 14.40 -6.99
C VAL A 226 -15.19 15.59 -7.51
N ARG A 227 -15.75 16.43 -6.61
CA ARG A 227 -16.60 17.56 -6.98
C ARG A 227 -15.82 18.71 -7.59
N ASN A 228 -14.74 19.13 -6.95
CA ASN A 228 -14.02 20.35 -7.34
C ASN A 228 -13.11 20.12 -8.55
N GLU A 229 -12.48 18.95 -8.66
CA GLU A 229 -11.73 18.56 -9.86
C GLU A 229 -12.63 18.03 -10.98
N ARG A 230 -13.95 17.87 -10.70
CA ARG A 230 -14.96 17.37 -11.64
C ARG A 230 -14.60 15.99 -12.18
N LEU A 231 -14.04 15.11 -11.32
CA LEU A 231 -13.62 13.77 -11.73
C LEU A 231 -14.80 12.97 -12.30
N GLY A 232 -14.56 12.30 -13.41
CA GLY A 232 -15.57 11.53 -14.14
C GLY A 232 -16.58 12.37 -14.94
N LYS A 233 -16.38 13.68 -15.04
CA LYS A 233 -17.23 14.57 -15.86
C LYS A 233 -16.66 14.87 -17.23
N GLY A 234 -15.41 14.53 -17.44
CA GLY A 234 -14.70 14.76 -18.70
C GLY A 234 -15.05 13.74 -19.79
N LYS A 235 -14.30 13.85 -20.89
CA LYS A 235 -14.37 12.91 -22.00
C LYS A 235 -13.55 11.65 -21.69
N GLU A 236 -12.39 11.83 -21.10
CA GLU A 236 -11.47 10.77 -20.74
C GLU A 236 -11.82 10.18 -19.36
N THR A 237 -11.28 9.01 -19.07
CA THR A 237 -11.36 8.38 -17.74
C THR A 237 -10.45 9.10 -16.77
N ASP A 238 -10.94 9.47 -15.61
CA ASP A 238 -10.13 10.00 -14.51
C ASP A 238 -9.84 8.91 -13.46
N MET A 239 -8.88 9.16 -12.57
CA MET A 239 -8.54 8.23 -11.48
C MET A 239 -8.44 8.96 -10.13
N LEU A 240 -9.06 8.37 -9.11
CA LEU A 240 -8.95 8.78 -7.72
C LEU A 240 -8.40 7.63 -6.90
N THR A 241 -7.27 7.84 -6.22
CA THR A 241 -6.73 6.88 -5.27
C THR A 241 -7.01 7.36 -3.85
N VAL A 242 -7.62 6.51 -3.03
CA VAL A 242 -7.98 6.81 -1.64
C VAL A 242 -7.40 5.74 -0.74
N SER A 243 -6.71 6.14 0.31
CA SER A 243 -6.21 5.20 1.31
C SER A 243 -6.65 5.56 2.72
N ILE A 244 -7.24 4.60 3.40
CA ILE A 244 -7.74 4.69 4.77
C ILE A 244 -6.63 4.29 5.75
N SER A 245 -5.92 5.27 6.28
CA SER A 245 -4.77 5.07 7.17
C SER A 245 -5.13 4.76 8.64
N PRO A 246 -6.27 5.22 9.21
CA PRO A 246 -6.59 5.00 10.62
C PRO A 246 -6.74 3.54 11.03
N THR A 247 -7.18 2.67 10.13
CA THR A 247 -7.32 1.23 10.39
C THR A 247 -6.01 0.58 10.81
N ASP A 248 -4.90 0.99 10.21
CA ASP A 248 -3.56 0.53 10.54
C ASP A 248 -3.06 1.08 11.87
N ILE A 249 -3.14 2.40 12.06
CA ILE A 249 -2.66 3.05 13.28
C ILE A 249 -3.43 2.56 14.53
N ILE A 250 -4.74 2.38 14.40
CA ILE A 250 -5.59 1.84 15.48
C ILE A 250 -5.25 0.36 15.72
N GLY A 251 -5.04 -0.43 14.67
CA GLY A 251 -4.57 -1.80 14.77
C GLY A 251 -3.26 -1.92 15.54
N HIS A 252 -2.25 -1.11 15.19
CA HIS A 252 -0.98 -1.05 15.92
C HIS A 252 -1.14 -0.75 17.41
N LYS A 253 -2.12 0.08 17.79
CA LYS A 253 -2.35 0.47 19.19
C LYS A 253 -3.25 -0.51 19.96
N PHE A 254 -4.26 -1.10 19.29
CA PHE A 254 -5.37 -1.80 19.94
C PHE A 254 -5.66 -3.19 19.38
N SER A 255 -4.83 -3.68 18.46
CA SER A 255 -4.94 -5.02 17.87
C SER A 255 -6.14 -5.25 16.95
N THR A 256 -6.14 -6.44 16.37
CA THR A 256 -7.13 -6.94 15.40
C THR A 256 -8.50 -7.27 16.01
N ARG A 257 -8.60 -7.37 17.34
CA ARG A 257 -9.82 -7.73 18.07
C ARG A 257 -10.18 -6.72 19.18
N GLY A 258 -9.50 -5.56 19.19
CA GLY A 258 -9.82 -4.48 20.12
C GLY A 258 -11.14 -3.80 19.78
N LYS A 259 -11.83 -3.25 20.79
CA LYS A 259 -13.07 -2.47 20.58
C LYS A 259 -12.84 -1.22 19.73
N GLU A 260 -11.65 -0.66 19.77
CA GLU A 260 -11.22 0.49 18.97
C GLU A 260 -11.09 0.09 17.49
N ASN A 261 -10.59 -1.11 17.20
CA ASN A 261 -10.54 -1.67 15.86
C ASN A 261 -11.95 -1.94 15.32
N HIS A 262 -12.84 -2.48 16.13
CA HIS A 262 -14.26 -2.61 15.78
C HIS A 262 -14.88 -1.24 15.44
N ALA A 263 -14.66 -0.24 16.28
CA ALA A 263 -15.21 1.11 16.07
C ALA A 263 -14.74 1.75 14.76
N VAL A 264 -13.45 1.60 14.38
CA VAL A 264 -12.95 2.17 13.13
C VAL A 264 -13.52 1.45 11.91
N TYR A 265 -13.78 0.13 11.98
CA TYR A 265 -14.43 -0.59 10.87
C TYR A 265 -15.91 -0.26 10.73
N MET A 266 -16.63 0.00 11.84
CA MET A 266 -18.02 0.49 11.78
C MET A 266 -18.08 1.90 11.19
N GLN A 267 -17.13 2.77 11.54
CA GLN A 267 -17.03 4.10 10.93
C GLN A 267 -16.67 4.01 9.44
N LEU A 268 -15.73 3.14 9.09
CA LEU A 268 -15.36 2.87 7.68
C LEU A 268 -16.57 2.46 6.85
N ASP A 269 -17.36 1.51 7.33
CA ASP A 269 -18.53 1.01 6.61
C ASP A 269 -19.58 2.11 6.39
N LYS A 270 -19.83 2.92 7.41
CA LYS A 270 -20.75 4.06 7.34
C LYS A 270 -20.28 5.11 6.32
N ASP A 271 -19.02 5.53 6.43
CA ASP A 271 -18.47 6.58 5.57
C ASP A 271 -18.32 6.09 4.12
N LEU A 272 -17.99 4.80 3.92
CA LEU A 272 -17.98 4.16 2.61
C LEU A 272 -19.37 4.17 1.97
N ALA A 273 -20.43 3.89 2.73
CA ALA A 273 -21.80 3.95 2.22
C ALA A 273 -22.18 5.37 1.75
N GLU A 274 -21.80 6.39 2.51
CA GLU A 274 -22.01 7.79 2.14
C GLU A 274 -21.19 8.17 0.89
N PHE A 275 -19.95 7.69 0.81
CA PHE A 275 -19.06 7.94 -0.34
C PHE A 275 -19.57 7.27 -1.61
N LEU A 276 -20.03 6.02 -1.54
CA LEU A 276 -20.64 5.31 -2.68
C LEU A 276 -21.93 6.02 -3.17
N ASN A 277 -22.78 6.47 -2.25
CA ASN A 277 -23.97 7.25 -2.60
C ASN A 277 -23.61 8.59 -3.27
N MET A 278 -22.53 9.23 -2.83
CA MET A 278 -22.01 10.43 -3.47
C MET A 278 -21.52 10.14 -4.88
N LEU A 279 -20.75 9.05 -5.09
CA LEU A 279 -20.29 8.64 -6.43
C LEU A 279 -21.46 8.31 -7.35
N ASP A 280 -22.47 7.60 -6.86
CA ASP A 280 -23.69 7.29 -7.63
C ASP A 280 -24.37 8.58 -8.12
N LYS A 281 -24.44 9.59 -7.28
CA LYS A 281 -25.05 10.89 -7.60
C LYS A 281 -24.19 11.74 -8.54
N GLU A 282 -22.89 11.84 -8.25
CA GLU A 282 -21.99 12.75 -8.98
C GLU A 282 -21.51 12.15 -10.31
N VAL A 283 -21.17 10.88 -10.35
CA VAL A 283 -20.58 10.22 -11.53
C VAL A 283 -21.62 9.37 -12.26
N GLY A 284 -22.50 8.72 -11.51
CA GLY A 284 -23.45 7.73 -11.98
C GLY A 284 -22.99 6.32 -11.68
N ARG A 285 -23.90 5.48 -11.18
CA ARG A 285 -23.60 4.13 -10.69
C ARG A 285 -22.83 3.25 -11.70
N ASP A 286 -23.21 3.32 -12.97
CA ASP A 286 -22.65 2.50 -14.05
C ASP A 286 -21.48 3.20 -14.77
N ASN A 287 -20.99 4.32 -14.25
CA ASN A 287 -19.97 5.13 -14.88
C ASN A 287 -18.63 5.14 -14.12
N TYR A 288 -18.55 4.54 -12.93
CA TYR A 288 -17.27 4.40 -12.23
C TYR A 288 -16.96 2.93 -11.95
N LEU A 289 -15.67 2.60 -12.02
CA LEU A 289 -15.10 1.34 -11.58
C LEU A 289 -14.41 1.57 -10.25
N LEU A 290 -14.81 0.83 -9.22
CA LEU A 290 -14.15 0.85 -7.92
C LEU A 290 -13.49 -0.49 -7.64
N PHE A 291 -12.26 -0.47 -7.14
CA PHE A 291 -11.67 -1.63 -6.48
C PHE A 291 -11.35 -1.30 -5.03
N LEU A 292 -11.56 -2.29 -4.14
CA LEU A 292 -11.16 -2.23 -2.74
C LEU A 292 -10.14 -3.33 -2.47
N THR A 293 -9.05 -2.96 -1.78
CA THR A 293 -8.01 -3.89 -1.33
C THR A 293 -7.33 -3.38 -0.06
N ALA A 294 -6.25 -4.03 0.37
CA ALA A 294 -5.43 -3.62 1.50
C ALA A 294 -3.94 -3.65 1.15
N ALA A 295 -3.15 -2.81 1.83
CA ALA A 295 -1.70 -2.81 1.68
C ALA A 295 -1.04 -4.03 2.33
N HIS A 296 -1.63 -4.54 3.40
CA HIS A 296 -1.25 -5.74 4.16
C HIS A 296 -2.33 -6.08 5.20
N GLY A 297 -2.23 -7.27 5.80
CA GLY A 297 -2.98 -7.65 6.99
C GLY A 297 -2.21 -7.35 8.29
N ALA A 298 -2.47 -8.12 9.36
CA ALA A 298 -1.72 -8.05 10.61
C ALA A 298 -1.90 -9.31 11.46
N ALA A 299 -0.90 -9.62 12.29
CA ALA A 299 -0.97 -10.65 13.31
C ALA A 299 -2.02 -10.33 14.38
N HIS A 300 -2.51 -11.33 15.09
CA HIS A 300 -3.24 -11.09 16.32
C HIS A 300 -2.28 -10.67 17.44
N ASN A 301 -2.79 -9.94 18.43
CA ASN A 301 -2.01 -9.62 19.64
C ASN A 301 -1.51 -10.90 20.30
N TYR A 302 -0.24 -10.97 20.69
CA TYR A 302 0.35 -12.18 21.25
C TYR A 302 -0.23 -12.55 22.64
N ASN A 303 -0.66 -11.59 23.46
CA ASN A 303 -1.33 -11.87 24.73
C ASN A 303 -2.70 -12.53 24.49
N TYR A 304 -3.49 -11.99 23.54
CA TYR A 304 -4.75 -12.57 23.11
C TYR A 304 -4.58 -14.02 22.61
N MET A 305 -3.55 -14.29 21.80
CA MET A 305 -3.27 -15.63 21.30
C MET A 305 -2.90 -16.59 22.43
N ARG A 306 -2.04 -16.17 23.35
CA ARG A 306 -1.60 -16.96 24.52
C ARG A 306 -2.76 -17.28 25.49
N GLU A 307 -3.69 -16.36 25.71
CA GLU A 307 -4.92 -16.61 26.47
C GLU A 307 -5.74 -17.76 25.88
N HIS A 308 -5.66 -17.94 24.55
CA HIS A 308 -6.31 -19.04 23.82
C HIS A 308 -5.38 -20.23 23.57
N ARG A 309 -4.23 -20.31 24.24
CA ARG A 309 -3.22 -21.39 24.15
C ARG A 309 -2.60 -21.55 22.77
N ILE A 310 -2.60 -20.50 21.96
CA ILE A 310 -1.95 -20.47 20.65
C ILE A 310 -0.56 -19.85 20.82
N PRO A 311 0.52 -20.50 20.31
CA PRO A 311 1.87 -19.97 20.42
C PRO A 311 1.97 -18.59 19.74
N ALA A 312 2.52 -17.62 20.46
CA ALA A 312 2.72 -16.26 19.97
C ALA A 312 3.75 -15.53 20.84
N GLY A 313 4.35 -14.45 20.35
CA GLY A 313 5.33 -13.68 21.11
C GLY A 313 5.73 -12.39 20.42
N ALA A 314 6.71 -11.71 21.01
CA ALA A 314 7.38 -10.59 20.40
C ALA A 314 8.89 -10.84 20.31
N TRP A 315 9.48 -10.38 19.22
CA TRP A 315 10.91 -10.38 18.99
C TRP A 315 11.48 -9.02 19.34
N ASN A 316 12.34 -8.97 20.37
CA ASN A 316 13.02 -7.74 20.75
C ASN A 316 14.20 -7.43 19.82
N TYR A 317 13.91 -6.85 18.67
CA TYR A 317 14.91 -6.55 17.65
C TYR A 317 16.01 -5.60 18.15
N LYS A 318 15.72 -4.68 19.08
CA LYS A 318 16.74 -3.78 19.65
C LYS A 318 17.81 -4.55 20.46
N GLU A 319 17.37 -5.54 21.22
CA GLU A 319 18.27 -6.42 21.96
C GLU A 319 19.06 -7.32 21.02
N THR A 320 18.42 -7.83 19.97
CA THR A 320 19.09 -8.63 18.95
C THR A 320 20.18 -7.83 18.24
N VAL A 321 19.92 -6.60 17.80
CA VAL A 321 20.92 -5.71 17.18
C VAL A 321 22.09 -5.46 18.15
N LYS A 322 21.80 -5.19 19.43
CA LYS A 322 22.83 -4.97 20.44
C LYS A 322 23.68 -6.22 20.64
N SER A 323 23.07 -7.36 20.90
CA SER A 323 23.79 -8.61 21.19
C SER A 323 24.58 -9.12 19.99
N LEU A 324 24.07 -8.93 18.78
CA LEU A 324 24.82 -9.24 17.55
C LEU A 324 26.04 -8.32 17.39
N ASN A 325 25.91 -7.03 17.64
CA ASN A 325 27.06 -6.11 17.62
C ASN A 325 28.09 -6.47 18.70
N ASP A 326 27.65 -6.85 19.91
CA ASP A 326 28.56 -7.31 20.97
C ASP A 326 29.33 -8.58 20.54
N HIS A 327 28.65 -9.53 19.86
CA HIS A 327 29.28 -10.73 19.30
C HIS A 327 30.30 -10.39 18.21
N LEU A 328 29.94 -9.53 17.24
CA LEU A 328 30.82 -9.14 16.15
C LEU A 328 32.03 -8.32 16.64
N GLN A 329 31.82 -7.50 17.67
CA GLN A 329 32.90 -6.77 18.34
C GLN A 329 33.94 -7.73 18.98
N GLN A 330 33.48 -8.80 19.61
CA GLN A 330 34.35 -9.82 20.16
C GLN A 330 35.12 -10.61 19.09
N LYS A 331 34.43 -10.90 17.96
CA LYS A 331 35.00 -11.75 16.91
C LYS A 331 35.90 -11.00 15.94
N PHE A 332 35.54 -9.77 15.57
CA PHE A 332 36.15 -9.01 14.49
C PHE A 332 36.68 -7.63 14.93
N GLY A 333 36.41 -7.20 16.16
CA GLY A 333 36.80 -5.88 16.65
C GLY A 333 35.93 -4.73 16.15
N ILE A 334 34.78 -5.00 15.55
CA ILE A 334 33.84 -3.98 15.02
C ILE A 334 32.39 -4.27 15.41
N ALA A 335 31.57 -3.23 15.42
CA ALA A 335 30.12 -3.30 15.65
C ALA A 335 29.38 -2.70 14.43
N PRO A 336 29.24 -3.45 13.33
CA PRO A 336 28.81 -2.90 12.04
C PRO A 336 27.30 -2.89 11.84
N VAL A 337 26.47 -3.48 12.72
CA VAL A 337 25.03 -3.54 12.54
C VAL A 337 24.43 -2.17 12.85
N MET A 338 23.91 -1.49 11.81
CA MET A 338 23.32 -0.15 11.91
C MET A 338 21.94 -0.17 12.55
N GLY A 339 21.17 -1.23 12.30
CA GLY A 339 19.82 -1.37 12.79
C GLY A 339 19.06 -2.53 12.16
N GLU A 340 17.82 -2.64 12.56
CA GLU A 340 16.81 -3.52 11.97
C GLU A 340 15.66 -2.65 11.44
N ASP A 341 15.18 -2.97 10.26
CA ASP A 341 13.91 -2.47 9.74
C ASP A 341 13.25 -3.56 8.89
N ASN A 342 11.96 -3.77 9.10
CA ASN A 342 11.15 -4.71 8.30
C ASN A 342 11.69 -6.16 8.32
N TYR A 343 12.19 -6.65 9.46
CA TYR A 343 12.78 -8.00 9.61
C TYR A 343 14.06 -8.21 8.81
N GLN A 344 14.77 -7.14 8.51
CA GLN A 344 16.07 -7.14 7.87
C GLN A 344 17.08 -6.39 8.74
N LEU A 345 18.32 -6.91 8.81
CA LEU A 345 19.43 -6.27 9.51
C LEU A 345 20.37 -5.64 8.48
N PHE A 346 20.75 -4.41 8.74
CA PHE A 346 21.56 -3.59 7.84
C PHE A 346 22.98 -3.43 8.38
N LEU A 347 23.97 -3.68 7.54
CA LEU A 347 25.39 -3.58 7.89
C LEU A 347 26.01 -2.29 7.32
N ASN A 348 26.91 -1.70 8.10
CA ASN A 348 27.70 -0.52 7.70
C ASN A 348 28.91 -0.94 6.88
N ASP A 349 28.84 -0.77 5.56
CA ASP A 349 29.90 -1.13 4.63
C ASP A 349 31.19 -0.34 4.89
N SER A 350 31.08 0.93 5.26
CA SER A 350 32.23 1.79 5.58
C SER A 350 33.02 1.26 6.79
N THR A 351 32.31 0.80 7.83
CA THR A 351 32.93 0.22 9.03
C THR A 351 33.63 -1.11 8.72
N ILE A 352 33.01 -1.98 7.92
CA ILE A 352 33.57 -3.28 7.52
C ILE A 352 34.83 -3.08 6.67
N ASN A 353 34.75 -2.18 5.68
CA ASN A 353 35.87 -1.87 4.78
C ASN A 353 37.05 -1.24 5.51
N ALA A 354 36.79 -0.31 6.45
CA ALA A 354 37.83 0.31 7.27
C ALA A 354 38.57 -0.70 8.15
N ALA A 355 37.93 -1.77 8.58
CA ALA A 355 38.54 -2.88 9.30
C ALA A 355 39.30 -3.90 8.42
N GLY A 356 39.27 -3.74 7.10
CA GLY A 356 39.88 -4.67 6.15
C GLY A 356 39.20 -6.04 6.07
N LEU A 357 37.95 -6.14 6.49
CA LEU A 357 37.18 -7.38 6.51
C LEU A 357 36.43 -7.59 5.21
N LYS A 358 36.18 -8.86 4.88
CA LYS A 358 35.24 -9.20 3.81
C LYS A 358 33.81 -9.12 4.38
N LYS A 359 32.92 -8.42 3.69
CA LYS A 359 31.49 -8.30 4.10
C LYS A 359 30.83 -9.66 4.31
N GLN A 360 31.16 -10.64 3.45
CA GLN A 360 30.60 -11.98 3.56
C GLN A 360 30.97 -12.68 4.86
N ASP A 361 32.20 -12.53 5.35
CA ASP A 361 32.63 -13.16 6.62
C ASP A 361 31.82 -12.59 7.80
N VAL A 362 31.45 -11.31 7.74
CA VAL A 362 30.59 -10.64 8.74
C VAL A 362 29.14 -11.13 8.64
N ILE A 363 28.61 -11.27 7.42
CA ILE A 363 27.26 -11.82 7.17
C ILE A 363 27.17 -13.25 7.70
N ASP A 364 28.12 -14.13 7.34
CA ASP A 364 28.13 -15.53 7.74
C ASP A 364 28.19 -15.68 9.26
N ALA A 365 29.05 -14.90 9.92
CA ALA A 365 29.14 -14.88 11.38
C ALA A 365 27.87 -14.40 12.07
N SER A 366 27.19 -13.41 11.47
CA SER A 366 25.92 -12.90 11.96
C SER A 366 24.81 -13.95 11.84
N ILE A 367 24.73 -14.63 10.72
CA ILE A 367 23.78 -15.70 10.47
C ILE A 367 23.98 -16.87 11.43
N ASP A 368 25.23 -17.29 11.66
CA ASP A 368 25.56 -18.38 12.58
C ASP A 368 25.19 -18.04 14.02
N TYR A 369 25.35 -16.78 14.42
CA TYR A 369 24.94 -16.29 15.73
C TYR A 369 23.41 -16.27 15.86
N LEU A 370 22.71 -15.66 14.92
CA LEU A 370 21.26 -15.46 14.98
C LEU A 370 20.47 -16.77 14.87
N LYS A 371 20.97 -17.77 14.14
CA LYS A 371 20.36 -19.12 14.04
C LYS A 371 20.24 -19.83 15.40
N GLN A 372 20.96 -19.40 16.41
CA GLN A 372 20.86 -19.98 17.75
C GLN A 372 19.65 -19.48 18.51
N ASP A 373 19.02 -18.38 18.08
CA ASP A 373 17.81 -17.86 18.71
C ASP A 373 16.58 -18.67 18.23
N PRO A 374 15.88 -19.35 19.16
CA PRO A 374 14.73 -20.20 18.81
C PRO A 374 13.50 -19.41 18.33
N GLN A 375 13.52 -18.07 18.36
CA GLN A 375 12.43 -17.25 17.84
C GLN A 375 12.44 -17.20 16.30
N PHE A 376 13.58 -17.46 15.66
CA PHE A 376 13.70 -17.47 14.20
C PHE A 376 13.45 -18.85 13.61
N LEU A 377 12.63 -18.89 12.54
CA LEU A 377 12.52 -20.07 11.68
C LEU A 377 13.66 -20.10 10.66
N TYR A 378 13.96 -18.94 10.09
CA TYR A 378 14.99 -18.80 9.08
C TYR A 378 15.78 -17.52 9.33
N VAL A 379 17.10 -17.62 9.16
CA VAL A 379 18.06 -16.51 9.11
C VAL A 379 18.93 -16.76 7.90
N PHE A 380 19.08 -15.78 7.03
CA PHE A 380 19.73 -15.98 5.74
C PHE A 380 20.37 -14.69 5.21
N ASP A 381 21.32 -14.84 4.30
CA ASP A 381 21.86 -13.79 3.45
C ASP A 381 20.77 -13.44 2.40
N GLU A 382 20.25 -12.22 2.44
CA GLU A 382 19.17 -11.76 1.58
C GLU A 382 19.53 -11.88 0.08
N GLU A 383 20.77 -11.57 -0.30
CA GLU A 383 21.21 -11.68 -1.70
C GLU A 383 21.28 -13.14 -2.16
N LYS A 384 21.33 -14.11 -1.23
CA LYS A 384 21.48 -15.53 -1.52
C LYS A 384 20.29 -16.39 -1.07
N VAL A 385 19.12 -15.78 -0.88
CA VAL A 385 17.93 -16.47 -0.38
C VAL A 385 17.53 -17.66 -1.27
N THR A 386 17.77 -17.61 -2.57
CA THR A 386 17.56 -18.72 -3.51
C THR A 386 18.25 -20.01 -3.12
N ASN A 387 19.40 -19.93 -2.40
CA ASN A 387 20.20 -21.06 -1.97
C ASN A 387 19.79 -21.61 -0.59
N VAL A 388 18.79 -21.01 0.06
CA VAL A 388 18.37 -21.40 1.40
C VAL A 388 17.31 -22.49 1.34
N THR A 389 17.45 -23.52 2.21
CA THR A 389 16.43 -24.55 2.37
C THR A 389 15.29 -24.02 3.24
N MET A 390 14.17 -23.67 2.60
CA MET A 390 12.92 -23.23 3.21
C MET A 390 11.74 -23.57 2.28
N PRO A 391 10.48 -23.53 2.77
CA PRO A 391 9.32 -23.72 1.90
C PRO A 391 9.30 -22.72 0.74
N GLU A 392 8.97 -23.20 -0.46
CA GLU A 392 9.02 -22.41 -1.69
C GLU A 392 8.21 -21.11 -1.59
N TRP A 393 7.01 -21.16 -1.02
CA TRP A 393 6.15 -20.00 -0.85
C TRP A 393 6.75 -18.90 0.05
N ILE A 394 7.65 -19.25 1.01
CA ILE A 394 8.40 -18.26 1.80
C ILE A 394 9.53 -17.69 0.95
N LYS A 395 10.28 -18.58 0.27
CA LYS A 395 11.42 -18.22 -0.57
C LYS A 395 11.02 -17.20 -1.64
N GLU A 396 9.97 -17.50 -2.39
CA GLU A 396 9.42 -16.61 -3.41
C GLU A 396 9.11 -15.21 -2.85
N ARG A 397 8.49 -15.15 -1.65
CA ARG A 397 8.18 -13.87 -1.02
C ARG A 397 9.43 -13.08 -0.65
N MET A 398 10.48 -13.75 -0.16
CA MET A 398 11.75 -13.09 0.16
C MET A 398 12.47 -12.61 -1.10
N GLU A 399 12.54 -13.42 -2.15
CA GLU A 399 13.11 -13.05 -3.45
C GLU A 399 12.41 -11.82 -4.05
N ASN A 400 11.10 -11.82 -4.07
CA ASN A 400 10.28 -10.71 -4.56
C ASN A 400 10.45 -9.44 -3.72
N GLY A 401 10.79 -9.56 -2.44
CA GLY A 401 11.00 -8.46 -1.50
C GLY A 401 12.37 -7.81 -1.60
N TYR A 402 13.37 -8.52 -2.11
CA TYR A 402 14.75 -8.07 -2.10
C TYR A 402 15.07 -7.08 -3.22
N PHE A 403 15.55 -5.89 -2.86
CA PHE A 403 16.10 -4.91 -3.79
C PHE A 403 17.54 -4.59 -3.41
N ARG A 404 18.47 -4.90 -4.30
CA ARG A 404 19.91 -4.70 -4.07
C ARG A 404 20.23 -3.23 -3.77
N GLY A 405 20.95 -2.99 -2.66
CA GLY A 405 21.36 -1.66 -2.24
C GLY A 405 20.28 -0.84 -1.50
N ARG A 406 19.11 -1.46 -1.21
CA ARG A 406 18.06 -0.89 -0.35
C ARG A 406 17.55 -1.87 0.70
N SER A 407 17.52 -3.16 0.39
CA SER A 407 17.24 -4.22 1.37
C SER A 407 18.45 -4.47 2.27
N GLY A 408 18.20 -5.01 3.47
CA GLY A 408 19.25 -5.40 4.40
C GLY A 408 20.06 -6.59 3.90
N GLU A 409 21.19 -6.85 4.54
CA GLU A 409 22.06 -7.97 4.20
C GLU A 409 21.57 -9.30 4.79
N ILE A 410 20.91 -9.24 5.95
CA ILE A 410 20.49 -10.42 6.69
C ILE A 410 18.98 -10.37 6.88
N GLY A 411 18.28 -11.33 6.31
CA GLY A 411 16.85 -11.53 6.49
C GLY A 411 16.54 -12.48 7.64
N VAL A 412 15.46 -12.20 8.35
CA VAL A 412 14.93 -13.08 9.39
C VAL A 412 13.45 -13.35 9.18
N VAL A 413 13.05 -14.60 9.31
CA VAL A 413 11.65 -15.02 9.40
C VAL A 413 11.42 -15.54 10.81
N THR A 414 10.59 -14.86 11.58
CA THR A 414 10.21 -15.29 12.92
C THR A 414 9.26 -16.48 12.88
N ARG A 415 8.99 -17.12 14.00
CA ARG A 415 7.89 -18.08 14.11
C ARG A 415 6.56 -17.39 13.83
N PRO A 416 5.54 -18.12 13.33
CA PRO A 416 4.20 -17.57 13.14
C PRO A 416 3.67 -16.92 14.43
N GLN A 417 3.03 -15.75 14.30
CA GLN A 417 2.52 -14.92 15.40
C GLN A 417 3.59 -14.34 16.35
N PHE A 418 4.88 -14.37 15.93
CA PHE A 418 5.96 -13.60 16.56
C PHE A 418 6.27 -12.40 15.70
N PHE A 419 6.22 -11.20 16.26
CA PHE A 419 6.45 -9.96 15.52
C PHE A 419 7.40 -9.02 16.29
N GLY A 420 7.97 -8.04 15.58
CA GLY A 420 8.92 -7.09 16.16
C GLY A 420 8.33 -6.25 17.28
N GLY A 421 9.02 -6.20 18.43
CA GLY A 421 8.61 -5.45 19.61
C GLY A 421 9.13 -6.06 20.92
N SER A 422 8.75 -5.47 22.03
CA SER A 422 9.09 -5.99 23.35
C SER A 422 7.86 -6.66 24.00
N GLU A 423 8.05 -7.80 24.62
CA GLU A 423 6.98 -8.47 25.34
C GLU A 423 6.54 -7.67 26.59
N SER A 424 5.23 -7.49 26.72
CA SER A 424 4.62 -6.85 27.88
C SER A 424 3.20 -7.38 28.06
N PRO A 425 2.80 -7.72 29.31
CA PRO A 425 1.41 -8.06 29.61
C PRO A 425 0.40 -6.93 29.31
N GLN A 426 0.86 -5.69 29.28
CA GLN A 426 0.06 -4.50 29.01
C GLN A 426 -0.01 -4.16 27.51
N PHE A 427 0.78 -4.80 26.66
CA PHE A 427 0.76 -4.54 25.24
C PHE A 427 -0.56 -4.98 24.62
N ARG A 428 -1.24 -4.05 23.95
CA ARG A 428 -2.58 -4.28 23.37
C ARG A 428 -2.58 -4.29 21.85
N GLY A 429 -1.48 -3.91 21.23
CA GLY A 429 -1.39 -3.69 19.80
C GLY A 429 -1.10 -4.94 18.97
N THR A 430 -0.80 -4.70 17.70
CA THR A 430 -0.30 -5.71 16.76
C THR A 430 0.78 -5.13 15.84
N GLN A 431 1.40 -6.02 15.07
CA GLN A 431 2.36 -5.71 14.01
C GLN A 431 2.14 -6.60 12.80
N HIS A 432 2.84 -6.27 11.72
CA HIS A 432 2.85 -6.96 10.44
C HIS A 432 4.27 -6.95 9.85
N GLY A 433 4.46 -7.47 8.66
CA GLY A 433 5.76 -7.49 7.97
C GLY A 433 6.24 -8.89 7.60
N GLN A 434 5.56 -9.94 8.06
CA GLN A 434 5.95 -11.33 7.88
C GLN A 434 5.28 -11.99 6.64
N PRO A 435 5.83 -13.09 6.12
CA PRO A 435 5.28 -13.77 4.94
C PRO A 435 4.00 -14.59 5.19
N PHE A 436 3.49 -14.61 6.41
CA PHE A 436 2.40 -15.50 6.82
C PHE A 436 1.01 -15.00 6.39
N PRO A 437 0.00 -15.91 6.29
CA PRO A 437 -1.33 -15.56 5.80
C PRO A 437 -2.04 -14.44 6.58
N TYR A 438 -1.76 -14.27 7.88
CA TYR A 438 -2.37 -13.18 8.64
C TYR A 438 -1.93 -11.78 8.18
N ASP A 439 -0.75 -11.67 7.54
CA ASP A 439 -0.24 -10.43 6.93
C ASP A 439 -0.51 -10.39 5.43
N THR A 440 -0.55 -11.54 4.76
CA THR A 440 -0.60 -11.60 3.29
C THR A 440 -2.01 -11.77 2.71
N HIS A 441 -2.96 -12.37 3.43
CA HIS A 441 -4.33 -12.57 2.93
C HIS A 441 -5.16 -11.31 3.08
N ILE A 442 -5.37 -10.62 1.97
CA ILE A 442 -6.02 -9.31 1.86
C ILE A 442 -7.31 -9.38 1.05
N PRO A 443 -8.27 -8.45 1.22
CA PRO A 443 -9.42 -8.34 0.34
C PRO A 443 -9.01 -7.87 -1.05
N PHE A 444 -9.75 -8.32 -2.08
CA PHE A 444 -9.76 -7.70 -3.40
C PHE A 444 -11.17 -7.78 -3.96
N LEU A 445 -11.84 -6.63 -4.06
CA LEU A 445 -13.22 -6.49 -4.53
C LEU A 445 -13.24 -5.56 -5.75
N LEU A 446 -14.02 -5.90 -6.76
CA LEU A 446 -14.38 -5.02 -7.88
C LEU A 446 -15.85 -4.63 -7.78
N PHE A 447 -16.20 -3.39 -8.14
CA PHE A 447 -17.56 -2.89 -8.07
C PHE A 447 -17.83 -1.80 -9.13
N GLY A 448 -19.05 -1.76 -9.66
CA GLY A 448 -19.53 -0.71 -10.54
C GLY A 448 -19.41 -1.04 -12.01
N TRP A 449 -18.86 -0.14 -12.81
CA TRP A 449 -18.81 -0.24 -14.26
C TRP A 449 -18.30 -1.59 -14.77
N ASN A 450 -19.10 -2.26 -15.60
CA ASN A 450 -18.78 -3.55 -16.23
C ASN A 450 -18.40 -4.68 -15.27
N VAL A 451 -18.76 -4.57 -13.98
CA VAL A 451 -18.54 -5.62 -12.98
C VAL A 451 -19.81 -6.44 -12.80
N LYS A 452 -19.71 -7.75 -13.01
CA LYS A 452 -20.79 -8.70 -12.71
C LYS A 452 -20.62 -9.22 -11.30
N HIS A 453 -21.72 -9.30 -10.56
CA HIS A 453 -21.70 -9.92 -9.23
C HIS A 453 -21.20 -11.37 -9.29
N GLY A 454 -20.34 -11.73 -8.34
CA GLY A 454 -19.76 -13.06 -8.23
C GLY A 454 -18.56 -13.13 -7.29
N SER A 455 -17.94 -14.29 -7.26
CA SER A 455 -16.69 -14.50 -6.52
C SER A 455 -15.79 -15.53 -7.19
N SER A 456 -14.52 -15.52 -6.83
CA SER A 456 -13.52 -16.50 -7.29
C SER A 456 -12.60 -16.89 -6.13
N ASN A 457 -12.37 -18.20 -5.98
CA ASN A 457 -11.37 -18.74 -5.06
C ASN A 457 -10.03 -19.09 -5.76
N VAL A 458 -9.88 -18.72 -7.02
CA VAL A 458 -8.59 -18.85 -7.71
C VAL A 458 -7.57 -17.97 -7.04
N GLU A 459 -6.40 -18.51 -6.77
CA GLU A 459 -5.31 -17.75 -6.16
C GLU A 459 -4.96 -16.52 -7.00
N THR A 460 -4.95 -15.39 -6.33
CA THR A 460 -4.70 -14.06 -6.89
C THR A 460 -3.65 -13.37 -6.04
N HIS A 461 -2.82 -12.55 -6.65
CA HIS A 461 -1.80 -11.81 -5.93
C HIS A 461 -2.09 -10.29 -5.95
N ILE A 462 -1.58 -9.58 -4.97
CA ILE A 462 -1.67 -8.11 -4.90
C ILE A 462 -1.18 -7.44 -6.20
N VAL A 463 -0.18 -8.02 -6.85
CA VAL A 463 0.38 -7.55 -8.13
C VAL A 463 -0.55 -7.76 -9.32
N ASP A 464 -1.60 -8.59 -9.18
CA ASP A 464 -2.59 -8.85 -10.23
C ASP A 464 -3.65 -7.72 -10.33
N ILE A 465 -3.70 -6.82 -9.34
CA ILE A 465 -4.69 -5.73 -9.29
C ILE A 465 -4.44 -4.75 -10.45
N ALA A 466 -3.23 -4.22 -10.59
CA ALA A 466 -2.93 -3.25 -11.64
C ALA A 466 -3.20 -3.79 -13.06
N PRO A 467 -2.70 -4.97 -13.47
CA PRO A 467 -2.98 -5.49 -14.80
C PRO A 467 -4.47 -5.80 -15.01
N THR A 468 -5.22 -6.18 -13.97
CA THR A 468 -6.67 -6.36 -14.05
C THR A 468 -7.37 -5.04 -14.39
N ILE A 469 -7.05 -3.97 -13.68
CA ILE A 469 -7.62 -2.64 -13.94
C ILE A 469 -7.20 -2.12 -15.32
N CYS A 470 -5.92 -2.24 -15.69
CA CYS A 470 -5.43 -1.82 -17.00
C CYS A 470 -6.11 -2.58 -18.15
N ALA A 471 -6.34 -3.88 -18.00
CA ALA A 471 -7.06 -4.69 -18.97
C ALA A 471 -8.52 -4.21 -19.14
N MET A 472 -9.23 -3.94 -18.03
CA MET A 472 -10.57 -3.38 -18.06
C MET A 472 -10.63 -2.00 -18.72
N LEU A 473 -9.58 -1.20 -18.57
CA LEU A 473 -9.44 0.12 -19.19
C LEU A 473 -8.94 0.07 -20.64
N HIS A 474 -8.51 -1.08 -21.13
CA HIS A 474 -7.83 -1.21 -22.43
C HIS A 474 -6.65 -0.23 -22.56
N ILE A 475 -5.80 -0.17 -21.55
CA ILE A 475 -4.54 0.58 -21.55
C ILE A 475 -3.36 -0.35 -21.31
N GLN A 476 -2.15 0.14 -21.58
CA GLN A 476 -0.92 -0.59 -21.28
C GLN A 476 -0.80 -0.83 -19.78
N MET A 477 -0.26 -1.97 -19.40
CA MET A 477 0.10 -2.27 -18.00
C MET A 477 1.31 -1.42 -17.59
N PRO A 478 1.46 -1.11 -16.27
CA PRO A 478 2.66 -0.43 -15.78
C PRO A 478 3.95 -1.11 -16.22
N ASN A 479 4.98 -0.32 -16.47
CA ASN A 479 6.23 -0.77 -17.10
C ASN A 479 7.02 -1.83 -16.29
N GLY A 480 6.81 -1.90 -14.98
CA GLY A 480 7.39 -2.91 -14.09
C GLY A 480 6.43 -4.04 -13.71
N CYS A 481 5.25 -4.12 -14.34
CA CYS A 481 4.20 -5.07 -13.97
C CYS A 481 4.64 -6.53 -14.18
N VAL A 482 4.46 -7.36 -13.14
CA VAL A 482 4.70 -8.81 -13.16
C VAL A 482 3.41 -9.61 -12.94
N GLY A 483 2.33 -8.94 -12.58
CA GLY A 483 1.05 -9.56 -12.31
C GLY A 483 0.28 -9.98 -13.58
N THR A 484 -0.83 -10.67 -13.39
CA THR A 484 -1.71 -11.17 -14.44
C THR A 484 -3.12 -10.63 -14.26
N ALA A 485 -3.76 -10.20 -15.34
CA ALA A 485 -5.16 -9.79 -15.30
C ALA A 485 -6.09 -10.97 -14.94
N ARG A 486 -7.03 -10.73 -14.03
CA ARG A 486 -7.89 -11.77 -13.42
C ARG A 486 -9.39 -11.61 -13.73
N TYR A 487 -9.78 -10.51 -14.39
CA TYR A 487 -11.19 -10.20 -14.67
C TYR A 487 -11.41 -9.85 -16.15
#